data_b38594d8888a943811d8c0b0d52afb78
#
_entry.id   b38594d8888a943811d8c0b0d52afb78
#
_cell.length_a   1.000
_cell.length_b   1.000
_cell.length_c   1.000
_cell.angle_alpha   90.00
_cell.angle_beta   90.00
_cell.angle_gamma   90.00
#
_symmetry.space_group_name_H-M   'P 1'
#
loop_
_entity.id
_entity.type
_entity.pdbx_description
1 polymer ?
#
loop_
_entity_poly.entity_id
_entity_poly.type
_entity_poly.pdbx_seq_one_letter_code
_entity_poly.pdbx_strand_id
1 'polypeptide(L)'
;PAITADMTFPEPVVSMVIEPVAGIPAASFDAALQRFCREDPTLKAKSGPLPGQWTLAGMGELHLDVVRDRIKTDFGMDTRAGNGKVEYRDTIAAPAAVTYHFTKQLTNLEHIITADIELDVTPLHNGAGLEILFPPDSADWPEDQREAIAAGIRDFINAEAEGFPLTDMRIRIVAAKHDAGEAAALAFLTATRLALADAIAKARRVKMEPVMRLEVSTPQ
;
A
#
# COMPACT_ATOMS: atom_id res chain seq x y z
N PRO A 1 -1.74 -35.58 4.18
CA PRO A 1 -1.85 -34.34 3.49
C PRO A 1 -2.58 -33.34 4.40
N ALA A 2 -1.87 -32.34 4.89
CA ALA A 2 -2.47 -31.25 5.65
C ALA A 2 -3.18 -30.35 4.64
N ILE A 3 -4.50 -30.24 4.79
CA ILE A 3 -5.29 -29.24 4.04
C ILE A 3 -5.05 -27.93 4.76
N THR A 4 -4.14 -27.12 4.26
CA THR A 4 -4.02 -25.71 4.64
C THR A 4 -5.14 -24.95 3.92
N ALA A 5 -6.25 -24.72 4.60
CA ALA A 5 -7.23 -23.76 4.12
C ALA A 5 -6.57 -22.38 4.23
N ASP A 6 -6.49 -21.64 3.13
CA ASP A 6 -6.09 -20.24 3.13
C ASP A 6 -7.14 -19.46 3.93
N MET A 7 -6.85 -19.20 5.21
CA MET A 7 -7.70 -18.34 6.04
C MET A 7 -7.41 -16.89 5.67
N THR A 8 -8.36 -16.25 5.02
CA THR A 8 -8.35 -14.79 4.82
C THR A 8 -8.79 -14.11 6.10
N PHE A 9 -7.89 -13.32 6.69
CA PHE A 9 -8.19 -12.50 7.85
C PHE A 9 -8.66 -11.11 7.40
N PRO A 10 -9.63 -10.50 8.11
CA PRO A 10 -10.08 -9.16 7.79
C PRO A 10 -8.96 -8.14 7.99
N GLU A 11 -8.95 -7.12 7.14
CA GLU A 11 -8.01 -6.01 7.24
C GLU A 11 -8.35 -5.10 8.43
N PRO A 12 -7.34 -4.54 9.12
CA PRO A 12 -7.56 -3.57 10.19
C PRO A 12 -8.33 -2.34 9.71
N VAL A 13 -9.18 -1.80 10.58
CA VAL A 13 -10.07 -0.67 10.26
C VAL A 13 -9.80 0.58 11.10
N VAL A 14 -9.06 0.44 12.21
CA VAL A 14 -8.65 1.55 13.09
C VAL A 14 -7.17 1.42 13.37
N SER A 15 -6.47 2.55 13.40
CA SER A 15 -5.08 2.61 13.83
C SER A 15 -4.86 3.66 14.90
N MET A 16 -3.84 3.47 15.72
CA MET A 16 -3.34 4.46 16.67
C MET A 16 -1.81 4.50 16.66
N VAL A 17 -1.27 5.66 16.95
CA VAL A 17 0.17 5.79 17.18
C VAL A 17 0.43 5.49 18.65
N ILE A 18 1.37 4.57 18.92
CA ILE A 18 1.80 4.22 20.28
C ILE A 18 3.30 4.42 20.42
N GLU A 19 3.74 4.78 21.62
CA GLU A 19 5.14 4.87 21.99
C GLU A 19 5.36 4.27 23.37
N PRO A 20 6.50 3.59 23.62
CA PRO A 20 6.85 3.15 24.96
C PRO A 20 7.21 4.35 25.84
N VAL A 21 6.92 4.25 27.13
CA VAL A 21 7.38 5.26 28.12
C VAL A 21 8.89 5.24 28.22
N ALA A 22 9.50 6.37 28.58
CA ALA A 22 10.95 6.51 28.69
C ALA A 22 11.59 5.41 29.53
N GLY A 23 12.71 4.88 29.06
CA GLY A 23 13.45 3.80 29.70
C GLY A 23 13.21 2.40 29.12
N ILE A 24 12.25 2.24 28.20
CA ILE A 24 12.00 0.98 27.50
C ILE A 24 12.77 1.01 26.18
N PRO A 25 13.68 0.01 25.93
CA PRO A 25 14.42 -0.06 24.66
C PRO A 25 13.47 -0.28 23.48
N ALA A 26 13.64 0.49 22.40
CA ALA A 26 12.82 0.41 21.19
C ALA A 26 12.79 -1.01 20.60
N ALA A 27 13.94 -1.72 20.59
CA ALA A 27 14.02 -3.08 20.10
C ALA A 27 13.18 -4.08 20.91
N SER A 28 13.13 -3.91 22.25
CA SER A 28 12.31 -4.76 23.11
C SER A 28 10.83 -4.52 22.91
N PHE A 29 10.45 -3.26 22.68
CA PHE A 29 9.07 -2.89 22.40
C PHE A 29 8.62 -3.42 21.03
N ASP A 30 9.46 -3.27 20.00
CA ASP A 30 9.18 -3.84 18.68
C ASP A 30 9.02 -5.37 18.73
N ALA A 31 9.89 -6.07 19.45
CA ALA A 31 9.78 -7.53 19.62
C ALA A 31 8.47 -7.95 20.30
N ALA A 32 7.97 -7.18 21.27
CA ALA A 32 6.69 -7.42 21.91
C ALA A 32 5.53 -7.23 20.90
N LEU A 33 5.54 -6.14 20.13
CA LEU A 33 4.53 -5.89 19.09
C LEU A 33 4.51 -6.99 18.02
N GLN A 34 5.68 -7.39 17.53
CA GLN A 34 5.80 -8.47 16.55
C GLN A 34 5.27 -9.81 17.09
N ARG A 35 5.38 -10.06 18.40
CA ARG A 35 4.79 -11.24 19.02
C ARG A 35 3.27 -11.18 18.98
N PHE A 36 2.65 -10.05 19.35
CA PHE A 36 1.20 -9.88 19.26
C PHE A 36 0.68 -10.00 17.81
N CYS A 37 1.38 -9.43 16.83
CA CYS A 37 1.01 -9.56 15.42
C CYS A 37 1.11 -11.02 14.90
N ARG A 38 1.95 -11.87 15.50
CA ARG A 38 1.97 -13.31 15.19
C ARG A 38 0.86 -14.09 15.87
N GLU A 39 0.43 -13.66 17.07
CA GLU A 39 -0.67 -14.28 17.81
C GLU A 39 -2.03 -13.90 17.20
N ASP A 40 -2.13 -12.67 16.68
CA ASP A 40 -3.35 -12.13 16.08
C ASP A 40 -3.08 -11.57 14.67
N PRO A 41 -3.46 -12.30 13.62
CA PRO A 41 -3.28 -11.86 12.22
C PRO A 41 -4.06 -10.61 11.83
N THR A 42 -5.07 -10.19 12.61
CA THR A 42 -5.84 -8.96 12.40
C THR A 42 -5.17 -7.73 12.98
N LEU A 43 -4.09 -7.92 13.75
CA LEU A 43 -3.27 -6.85 14.30
C LEU A 43 -2.06 -6.60 13.41
N LYS A 44 -1.80 -5.35 13.07
CA LYS A 44 -0.62 -4.93 12.30
C LYS A 44 0.13 -3.84 13.05
N ALA A 45 1.44 -3.95 13.08
CA ALA A 45 2.33 -2.94 13.64
C ALA A 45 3.38 -2.53 12.61
N LYS A 46 3.57 -1.23 12.43
CA LYS A 46 4.59 -0.65 11.56
C LYS A 46 5.27 0.54 12.25
N SER A 47 6.42 0.97 11.73
CA SER A 47 7.07 2.19 12.20
C SER A 47 6.10 3.36 12.15
N GLY A 48 6.08 4.16 13.20
CA GLY A 48 5.24 5.35 13.30
C GLY A 48 5.85 6.56 12.58
N PRO A 49 5.16 7.71 12.65
CA PRO A 49 5.57 8.93 11.95
C PRO A 49 6.86 9.55 12.52
N LEU A 50 7.20 9.25 13.77
CA LEU A 50 8.41 9.75 14.42
C LEU A 50 9.27 8.60 14.93
N PRO A 51 10.60 8.77 15.05
CA PRO A 51 11.48 7.79 15.65
C PRO A 51 11.02 7.40 17.05
N GLY A 52 10.97 6.09 17.35
CA GLY A 52 10.50 5.59 18.64
C GLY A 52 9.00 5.47 18.79
N GLN A 53 8.24 5.71 17.73
CA GLN A 53 6.80 5.49 17.66
C GLN A 53 6.47 4.32 16.74
N TRP A 54 5.33 3.69 16.98
CA TRP A 54 4.71 2.65 16.13
C TRP A 54 3.27 3.00 15.82
N THR A 55 2.85 2.66 14.62
CA THR A 55 1.42 2.65 14.26
C THR A 55 0.90 1.25 14.47
N LEU A 56 -0.03 1.08 15.40
CA LEU A 56 -0.72 -0.16 15.68
C LEU A 56 -2.11 -0.09 15.04
N ALA A 57 -2.44 -1.04 14.18
CA ALA A 57 -3.72 -1.11 13.48
C ALA A 57 -4.45 -2.41 13.83
N GLY A 58 -5.76 -2.35 14.05
CA GLY A 58 -6.59 -3.47 14.46
C GLY A 58 -8.06 -3.28 14.11
N MET A 59 -8.90 -4.18 14.61
CA MET A 59 -10.32 -4.27 14.26
C MET A 59 -11.22 -3.23 14.94
N GLY A 60 -10.67 -2.42 15.85
CA GLY A 60 -11.41 -1.37 16.56
C GLY A 60 -10.63 -0.81 17.74
N GLU A 61 -11.12 0.28 18.33
CA GLU A 61 -10.46 0.94 19.46
C GLU A 61 -10.31 0.00 20.67
N LEU A 62 -11.38 -0.72 21.03
CA LEU A 62 -11.33 -1.69 22.11
C LEU A 62 -10.30 -2.79 21.89
N HIS A 63 -10.16 -3.27 20.65
CA HIS A 63 -9.14 -4.25 20.31
C HIS A 63 -7.73 -3.69 20.60
N LEU A 64 -7.46 -2.46 20.17
CA LEU A 64 -6.18 -1.80 20.39
C LEU A 64 -5.90 -1.50 21.87
N ASP A 65 -6.92 -1.14 22.63
CA ASP A 65 -6.82 -0.93 24.08
C ASP A 65 -6.48 -2.24 24.81
N VAL A 66 -7.14 -3.34 24.46
CA VAL A 66 -6.81 -4.68 25.02
C VAL A 66 -5.37 -5.06 24.74
N VAL A 67 -4.87 -4.81 23.52
CA VAL A 67 -3.47 -5.08 23.16
C VAL A 67 -2.53 -4.21 24.02
N ARG A 68 -2.83 -2.95 24.24
CA ARG A 68 -2.03 -2.06 25.09
C ARG A 68 -1.99 -2.54 26.54
N ASP A 69 -3.12 -2.96 27.08
CA ASP A 69 -3.20 -3.52 28.45
C ASP A 69 -2.40 -4.81 28.56
N ARG A 70 -2.43 -5.66 27.52
CA ARG A 70 -1.60 -6.87 27.46
C ARG A 70 -0.11 -6.55 27.37
N ILE A 71 0.30 -5.54 26.59
CA ILE A 71 1.71 -5.09 26.54
C ILE A 71 2.19 -4.72 27.94
N LYS A 72 1.37 -4.03 28.72
CA LYS A 72 1.67 -3.68 30.11
C LYS A 72 1.70 -4.91 31.01
N THR A 73 0.72 -5.79 30.90
CA THR A 73 0.57 -6.95 31.79
C THR A 73 1.61 -8.04 31.50
N ASP A 74 1.82 -8.37 30.21
CA ASP A 74 2.65 -9.50 29.81
C ASP A 74 4.15 -9.14 29.77
N PHE A 75 4.48 -7.87 29.49
CA PHE A 75 5.86 -7.39 29.32
C PHE A 75 6.28 -6.31 30.31
N GLY A 76 5.38 -5.80 31.14
CA GLY A 76 5.67 -4.70 32.08
C GLY A 76 5.97 -3.37 31.41
N MET A 77 5.55 -3.19 30.15
CA MET A 77 5.86 -2.02 29.34
C MET A 77 4.68 -1.04 29.32
N ASP A 78 4.84 0.10 29.96
CA ASP A 78 3.87 1.19 29.85
C ASP A 78 3.98 1.90 28.51
N THR A 79 2.82 2.28 27.94
CA THR A 79 2.73 2.93 26.63
C THR A 79 1.95 4.24 26.71
N ARG A 80 2.31 5.20 25.86
CA ARG A 80 1.48 6.34 25.50
C ARG A 80 0.84 6.08 24.14
N ALA A 81 -0.42 6.45 24.00
CA ALA A 81 -1.14 6.30 22.75
C ALA A 81 -1.83 7.60 22.35
N GLY A 82 -1.84 7.87 21.06
CA GLY A 82 -2.68 8.88 20.45
C GLY A 82 -4.12 8.38 20.26
N ASN A 83 -5.01 9.27 19.83
CA ASN A 83 -6.39 8.90 19.49
C ASN A 83 -6.40 7.94 18.29
N GLY A 84 -7.34 7.00 18.30
CA GLY A 84 -7.60 6.11 17.17
C GLY A 84 -7.98 6.90 15.92
N LYS A 85 -7.50 6.44 14.76
CA LYS A 85 -7.83 6.98 13.45
C LYS A 85 -8.43 5.87 12.59
N VAL A 86 -9.50 6.21 11.86
CA VAL A 86 -10.10 5.31 10.88
C VAL A 86 -9.15 5.14 9.70
N GLU A 87 -8.92 3.92 9.28
CA GLU A 87 -8.09 3.57 8.12
C GLU A 87 -8.90 3.76 6.83
N TYR A 88 -8.95 5.00 6.36
CA TYR A 88 -9.53 5.32 5.06
C TYR A 88 -8.67 4.74 3.93
N ARG A 89 -9.32 4.42 2.83
CA ARG A 89 -8.67 4.01 1.57
C ARG A 89 -9.23 4.83 0.42
N ASP A 90 -8.49 4.88 -0.67
CA ASP A 90 -8.95 5.49 -1.90
C ASP A 90 -9.17 4.44 -2.99
N THR A 91 -10.16 4.67 -3.84
CA THR A 91 -10.40 3.94 -5.08
C THR A 91 -10.72 4.91 -6.20
N ILE A 92 -11.11 4.42 -7.36
CA ILE A 92 -11.49 5.23 -8.51
C ILE A 92 -12.98 5.04 -8.86
N ALA A 93 -13.63 6.12 -9.31
CA ALA A 93 -15.06 6.11 -9.61
C ALA A 93 -15.38 5.60 -11.02
N ALA A 94 -14.46 5.72 -11.97
CA ALA A 94 -14.69 5.40 -13.38
C ALA A 94 -13.40 4.88 -14.02
N PRO A 95 -13.49 4.09 -15.10
CA PRO A 95 -12.33 3.71 -15.87
C PRO A 95 -11.71 4.93 -16.55
N ALA A 96 -10.36 4.91 -16.68
CA ALA A 96 -9.64 5.92 -17.44
C ALA A 96 -8.46 5.27 -18.17
N ALA A 97 -8.18 5.77 -19.37
CA ALA A 97 -7.02 5.39 -20.16
C ALA A 97 -6.11 6.61 -20.38
N VAL A 98 -4.82 6.37 -20.39
CA VAL A 98 -3.80 7.40 -20.56
C VAL A 98 -2.70 6.86 -21.46
N THR A 99 -2.32 7.67 -22.45
CA THR A 99 -1.07 7.54 -23.16
C THR A 99 -0.16 8.67 -22.70
N TYR A 100 0.98 8.33 -22.13
CA TYR A 100 1.93 9.30 -21.59
C TYR A 100 3.23 9.23 -22.38
N HIS A 101 3.64 10.38 -22.89
CA HIS A 101 4.89 10.56 -23.59
C HIS A 101 5.88 11.29 -22.67
N PHE A 102 6.90 10.58 -22.24
CA PHE A 102 7.97 11.13 -21.39
C PHE A 102 9.18 11.48 -22.24
N THR A 103 9.67 12.68 -22.11
CA THR A 103 10.91 13.17 -22.77
C THR A 103 11.72 13.95 -21.76
N LYS A 104 13.01 13.62 -21.63
CA LYS A 104 13.94 14.36 -20.78
C LYS A 104 15.33 14.39 -21.37
N GLN A 105 15.92 15.59 -21.42
CA GLN A 105 17.33 15.75 -21.73
C GLN A 105 18.13 15.66 -20.42
N LEU A 106 19.08 14.74 -20.37
CA LEU A 106 19.99 14.61 -19.22
C LEU A 106 21.16 15.57 -19.40
N THR A 107 21.46 16.37 -18.38
CA THR A 107 22.44 17.46 -18.40
C THR A 107 23.88 16.98 -18.71
N ASN A 108 24.15 15.68 -18.51
CA ASN A 108 25.48 15.07 -18.68
C ASN A 108 25.57 14.14 -19.89
N LEU A 109 24.49 13.98 -20.65
CA LEU A 109 24.44 13.14 -21.86
C LEU A 109 23.84 13.97 -23.00
N GLU A 110 24.48 13.94 -24.17
CA GLU A 110 23.93 14.58 -25.38
C GLU A 110 22.62 13.90 -25.86
N HIS A 111 22.14 12.89 -25.15
CA HIS A 111 21.00 12.08 -25.52
C HIS A 111 19.73 12.51 -24.78
N ILE A 112 18.65 12.59 -25.54
CA ILE A 112 17.28 12.71 -25.04
C ILE A 112 16.80 11.30 -24.72
N ILE A 113 16.30 11.09 -23.51
CA ILE A 113 15.62 9.84 -23.13
C ILE A 113 14.13 10.01 -23.33
N THR A 114 13.51 9.04 -24.00
CA THR A 114 12.06 9.02 -24.23
C THR A 114 11.48 7.70 -23.74
N ALA A 115 10.24 7.74 -23.29
CA ALA A 115 9.45 6.55 -23.03
C ALA A 115 7.97 6.85 -23.24
N ASP A 116 7.31 6.02 -24.04
CA ASP A 116 5.87 6.06 -24.23
C ASP A 116 5.25 4.93 -23.40
N ILE A 117 4.27 5.28 -22.60
CA ILE A 117 3.50 4.30 -21.86
C ILE A 117 2.02 4.52 -22.09
N GLU A 118 1.33 3.43 -22.41
CA GLU A 118 -0.12 3.39 -22.49
C GLU A 118 -0.64 2.46 -21.41
N LEU A 119 -1.51 2.98 -20.56
CA LEU A 119 -2.15 2.21 -19.49
C LEU A 119 -3.60 2.63 -19.29
N ASP A 120 -4.36 1.70 -18.75
CA ASP A 120 -5.70 1.98 -18.26
C ASP A 120 -5.85 1.57 -16.79
N VAL A 121 -6.78 2.24 -16.12
CA VAL A 121 -7.22 1.92 -14.77
C VAL A 121 -8.71 1.66 -14.78
N THR A 122 -9.16 0.63 -14.08
CA THR A 122 -10.57 0.21 -14.04
C THR A 122 -10.94 -0.07 -12.58
N PRO A 123 -12.07 0.47 -12.06
CA PRO A 123 -12.55 0.13 -10.74
C PRO A 123 -12.97 -1.34 -10.67
N LEU A 124 -12.71 -1.96 -9.53
CA LEU A 124 -13.13 -3.31 -9.20
C LEU A 124 -14.21 -3.28 -8.11
N HIS A 125 -14.80 -4.45 -7.80
CA HIS A 125 -15.73 -4.56 -6.69
C HIS A 125 -15.00 -4.38 -5.34
N ASN A 126 -15.73 -3.93 -4.33
CA ASN A 126 -15.20 -3.72 -2.99
C ASN A 126 -14.55 -5.00 -2.44
N GLY A 127 -13.34 -4.87 -1.93
CA GLY A 127 -12.56 -5.98 -1.40
C GLY A 127 -11.78 -6.78 -2.44
N ALA A 128 -11.77 -6.36 -3.71
CA ALA A 128 -10.96 -7.01 -4.75
C ALA A 128 -9.46 -6.73 -4.62
N GLY A 129 -9.11 -5.64 -3.93
CA GLY A 129 -7.72 -5.22 -3.79
C GLY A 129 -7.17 -4.59 -5.08
N LEU A 130 -5.86 -4.66 -5.24
CA LEU A 130 -5.15 -4.08 -6.37
C LEU A 130 -4.70 -5.17 -7.34
N GLU A 131 -5.12 -5.09 -8.60
CA GLU A 131 -4.67 -5.98 -9.67
C GLU A 131 -3.77 -5.25 -10.66
N ILE A 132 -2.64 -5.86 -11.04
CA ILE A 132 -1.72 -5.32 -12.04
C ILE A 132 -1.62 -6.32 -13.18
N LEU A 133 -1.95 -5.89 -14.39
CA LEU A 133 -1.92 -6.71 -15.59
C LEU A 133 -0.94 -6.14 -16.61
N PHE A 134 -0.09 -7.00 -17.14
CA PHE A 134 0.76 -6.72 -18.29
C PHE A 134 0.15 -7.35 -19.54
N PRO A 135 0.39 -6.79 -20.74
CA PRO A 135 -0.10 -7.37 -21.98
C PRO A 135 0.60 -8.73 -22.25
N PRO A 136 -0.03 -9.65 -23.00
CA PRO A 136 0.52 -10.97 -23.26
C PRO A 136 1.90 -10.95 -23.94
N ASP A 137 2.15 -9.97 -24.81
CA ASP A 137 3.42 -9.75 -25.51
C ASP A 137 4.51 -9.14 -24.62
N SER A 138 4.19 -8.78 -23.39
CA SER A 138 5.18 -8.27 -22.42
C SER A 138 6.25 -9.31 -22.05
N ALA A 139 6.01 -10.58 -22.33
CA ALA A 139 7.00 -11.63 -22.16
C ALA A 139 8.22 -11.45 -23.09
N ASP A 140 8.01 -10.82 -24.25
CA ASP A 140 9.03 -10.52 -25.25
C ASP A 140 9.75 -9.18 -25.01
N TRP A 141 9.30 -8.41 -24.01
CA TRP A 141 9.94 -7.14 -23.67
C TRP A 141 11.26 -7.38 -22.93
N PRO A 142 12.25 -6.48 -23.08
CA PRO A 142 13.45 -6.53 -22.25
C PRO A 142 13.10 -6.57 -20.77
N GLU A 143 13.85 -7.39 -20.02
CA GLU A 143 13.56 -7.61 -18.59
C GLU A 143 13.69 -6.32 -17.77
N ASP A 144 14.69 -5.51 -18.08
CA ASP A 144 14.93 -4.20 -17.46
C ASP A 144 13.79 -3.21 -17.71
N GLN A 145 13.18 -3.23 -18.89
CA GLN A 145 11.99 -2.43 -19.20
C GLN A 145 10.79 -2.85 -18.35
N ARG A 146 10.51 -4.15 -18.30
CA ARG A 146 9.40 -4.70 -17.55
C ARG A 146 9.56 -4.45 -16.05
N GLU A 147 10.78 -4.62 -15.54
CA GLU A 147 11.08 -4.35 -14.13
C GLU A 147 10.97 -2.86 -13.79
N ALA A 148 11.42 -1.96 -14.66
CA ALA A 148 11.29 -0.52 -14.48
C ALA A 148 9.83 -0.06 -14.43
N ILE A 149 8.97 -0.61 -15.28
CA ILE A 149 7.52 -0.34 -15.25
C ILE A 149 6.92 -0.85 -13.94
N ALA A 150 7.24 -2.09 -13.55
CA ALA A 150 6.76 -2.66 -12.28
C ALA A 150 7.26 -1.87 -11.05
N ALA A 151 8.50 -1.40 -11.09
CA ALA A 151 9.06 -0.52 -10.06
C ALA A 151 8.32 0.82 -10.01
N GLY A 152 8.05 1.43 -11.15
CA GLY A 152 7.26 2.67 -11.24
C GLY A 152 5.86 2.55 -10.65
N ILE A 153 5.19 1.42 -10.88
CA ILE A 153 3.88 1.12 -10.26
C ILE A 153 4.04 0.98 -8.75
N ARG A 154 5.01 0.19 -8.27
CA ARG A 154 5.25 0.01 -6.83
C ARG A 154 5.59 1.31 -6.13
N ASP A 155 6.46 2.13 -6.70
CA ASP A 155 6.84 3.42 -6.14
C ASP A 155 5.65 4.37 -6.04
N PHE A 156 4.79 4.38 -7.07
CA PHE A 156 3.57 5.18 -7.05
C PHE A 156 2.62 4.73 -5.93
N ILE A 157 2.34 3.43 -5.83
CA ILE A 157 1.45 2.86 -4.81
C ILE A 157 2.01 3.12 -3.40
N ASN A 158 3.32 2.96 -3.19
CA ASN A 158 3.95 3.21 -1.90
C ASN A 158 3.89 4.69 -1.50
N ALA A 159 4.09 5.61 -2.43
CA ALA A 159 3.95 7.05 -2.19
C ALA A 159 2.50 7.42 -1.83
N GLU A 160 1.51 6.83 -2.49
CA GLU A 160 0.10 7.03 -2.18
C GLU A 160 -0.29 6.41 -0.82
N ALA A 161 0.39 5.35 -0.39
CA ALA A 161 0.13 4.71 0.90
C ALA A 161 0.49 5.58 2.12
N GLU A 162 1.29 6.64 1.95
CA GLU A 162 1.51 7.66 3.00
C GLU A 162 0.26 8.51 3.27
N GLY A 163 -0.66 8.59 2.30
CA GLY A 163 -1.98 9.21 2.42
C GLY A 163 -3.06 8.17 2.70
N PHE A 164 -3.96 7.99 1.74
CA PHE A 164 -4.98 6.93 1.76
C PHE A 164 -4.60 5.87 0.72
N PRO A 165 -4.26 4.63 1.15
CA PRO A 165 -3.83 3.58 0.24
C PRO A 165 -4.87 3.31 -0.84
N LEU A 166 -4.40 3.18 -2.09
CA LEU A 166 -5.25 2.80 -3.22
C LEU A 166 -5.64 1.33 -3.14
N THR A 167 -6.90 1.03 -3.42
CA THR A 167 -7.45 -0.33 -3.42
C THR A 167 -8.59 -0.48 -4.45
N ASP A 168 -9.02 -1.71 -4.68
CA ASP A 168 -10.21 -2.06 -5.47
C ASP A 168 -10.16 -1.47 -6.89
N MET A 169 -8.98 -1.58 -7.51
CA MET A 169 -8.76 -1.15 -8.88
C MET A 169 -7.80 -2.07 -9.62
N ARG A 170 -7.95 -2.11 -10.92
CA ARG A 170 -7.04 -2.78 -11.83
C ARG A 170 -6.22 -1.75 -12.58
N ILE A 171 -4.91 -1.95 -12.64
CA ILE A 171 -3.97 -1.23 -13.49
C ILE A 171 -3.58 -2.18 -14.61
N ARG A 172 -3.86 -1.82 -15.86
CA ARG A 172 -3.45 -2.59 -17.02
C ARG A 172 -2.47 -1.78 -17.87
N ILE A 173 -1.29 -2.32 -18.06
CA ILE A 173 -0.35 -1.79 -19.06
C ILE A 173 -0.81 -2.29 -20.42
N VAL A 174 -1.02 -1.39 -21.37
CA VAL A 174 -1.49 -1.69 -22.72
C VAL A 174 -0.31 -1.79 -23.68
N ALA A 175 0.58 -0.80 -23.64
CA ALA A 175 1.77 -0.76 -24.48
C ALA A 175 2.89 0.04 -23.79
N ALA A 176 4.12 -0.28 -24.13
CA ALA A 176 5.30 0.50 -23.75
C ALA A 176 6.32 0.51 -24.89
N LYS A 177 6.80 1.70 -25.26
CA LYS A 177 7.79 1.92 -26.33
C LYS A 177 8.84 2.91 -25.87
N HIS A 178 10.07 2.75 -26.31
CA HIS A 178 11.17 3.67 -26.05
C HIS A 178 12.10 3.77 -27.26
N ASP A 179 12.84 4.86 -27.33
CA ASP A 179 14.01 4.92 -28.22
C ASP A 179 15.19 4.23 -27.51
N ALA A 180 15.93 3.41 -28.22
CA ALA A 180 17.02 2.60 -27.68
C ALA A 180 18.11 3.46 -27.05
N GLY A 181 18.37 3.24 -25.73
CA GLY A 181 19.43 3.94 -25.00
C GLY A 181 19.62 3.41 -23.58
N GLU A 182 20.81 3.63 -23.01
CA GLU A 182 21.20 3.12 -21.67
C GLU A 182 20.35 3.63 -20.49
N ALA A 183 19.54 4.68 -20.69
CA ALA A 183 18.69 5.27 -19.64
C ALA A 183 17.20 4.92 -19.79
N ALA A 184 16.84 3.94 -20.62
CA ALA A 184 15.47 3.54 -20.88
C ALA A 184 14.71 3.14 -19.60
N ALA A 185 15.34 2.40 -18.69
CA ALA A 185 14.74 1.97 -17.43
C ALA A 185 14.28 3.16 -16.57
N LEU A 186 15.11 4.20 -16.42
CA LEU A 186 14.73 5.41 -15.66
C LEU A 186 13.58 6.17 -16.34
N ALA A 187 13.56 6.22 -17.66
CA ALA A 187 12.50 6.85 -18.42
C ALA A 187 11.17 6.10 -18.20
N PHE A 188 11.15 4.77 -18.25
CA PHE A 188 9.97 3.96 -17.99
C PHE A 188 9.46 4.08 -16.58
N LEU A 189 10.33 4.02 -15.57
CA LEU A 189 9.97 4.21 -14.17
C LEU A 189 9.24 5.55 -13.96
N THR A 190 9.82 6.63 -14.51
CA THR A 190 9.27 7.98 -14.37
C THR A 190 7.98 8.14 -15.18
N ALA A 191 7.95 7.67 -16.42
CA ALA A 191 6.78 7.71 -17.29
C ALA A 191 5.59 6.96 -16.66
N THR A 192 5.83 5.79 -16.09
CA THR A 192 4.80 4.98 -15.43
C THR A 192 4.20 5.70 -14.24
N ARG A 193 5.02 6.30 -13.38
CA ARG A 193 4.54 7.07 -12.23
C ARG A 193 3.66 8.24 -12.65
N LEU A 194 4.08 9.00 -13.66
CA LEU A 194 3.33 10.17 -14.17
C LEU A 194 2.06 9.75 -14.89
N ALA A 195 2.12 8.68 -15.70
CA ALA A 195 0.94 8.12 -16.36
C ALA A 195 -0.12 7.64 -15.36
N LEU A 196 0.30 6.99 -14.26
CA LEU A 196 -0.62 6.56 -13.20
C LEU A 196 -1.24 7.75 -12.48
N ALA A 197 -0.48 8.78 -12.15
CA ALA A 197 -1.00 9.99 -11.54
C ALA A 197 -2.10 10.62 -12.41
N ASP A 198 -1.84 10.76 -13.72
CA ASP A 198 -2.82 11.29 -14.69
C ASP A 198 -4.06 10.39 -14.83
N ALA A 199 -3.86 9.07 -14.87
CA ALA A 199 -4.95 8.11 -15.00
C ALA A 199 -5.87 8.17 -13.78
N ILE A 200 -5.33 8.19 -12.56
CA ILE A 200 -6.11 8.26 -11.32
C ILE A 200 -6.83 9.61 -11.19
N ALA A 201 -6.17 10.70 -11.60
CA ALA A 201 -6.83 12.02 -11.63
C ALA A 201 -8.04 12.03 -12.58
N LYS A 202 -7.90 11.45 -13.78
CA LYS A 202 -9.00 11.31 -14.77
C LYS A 202 -10.11 10.38 -14.29
N ALA A 203 -9.74 9.30 -13.61
CA ALA A 203 -10.67 8.28 -13.10
C ALA A 203 -11.50 8.76 -11.90
N ARG A 204 -11.25 9.93 -11.38
CA ARG A 204 -11.86 10.51 -10.17
C ARG A 204 -11.65 9.64 -8.94
N ARG A 205 -10.77 10.07 -8.07
CA ARG A 205 -10.51 9.43 -6.78
C ARG A 205 -11.73 9.53 -5.86
N VAL A 206 -12.06 8.42 -5.19
CA VAL A 206 -13.15 8.31 -4.22
C VAL A 206 -12.59 7.75 -2.93
N LYS A 207 -12.87 8.45 -1.82
CA LYS A 207 -12.50 7.98 -0.49
C LYS A 207 -13.48 6.91 -0.01
N MET A 208 -12.94 5.84 0.54
CA MET A 208 -13.68 4.73 1.15
C MET A 208 -13.41 4.68 2.64
N GLU A 209 -14.45 4.40 3.41
CA GLU A 209 -14.34 4.10 4.83
C GLU A 209 -14.57 2.61 5.06
N PRO A 210 -13.91 1.99 6.06
CA PRO A 210 -14.14 0.60 6.38
C PRO A 210 -15.53 0.43 7.00
N VAL A 211 -16.26 -0.58 6.51
CA VAL A 211 -17.58 -0.97 7.06
C VAL A 211 -17.45 -2.35 7.68
N MET A 212 -17.87 -2.49 8.94
CA MET A 212 -17.85 -3.75 9.65
C MET A 212 -19.25 -4.30 9.88
N ARG A 213 -19.38 -5.63 9.85
CA ARG A 213 -20.60 -6.31 10.31
C ARG A 213 -20.43 -6.63 11.78
N LEU A 214 -21.37 -6.18 12.62
CA LEU A 214 -21.46 -6.51 14.02
C LEU A 214 -22.58 -7.51 14.23
N GLU A 215 -22.29 -8.63 14.88
CA GLU A 215 -23.28 -9.60 15.34
C GLU A 215 -23.28 -9.62 16.88
N VAL A 216 -24.44 -9.36 17.48
CA VAL A 216 -24.61 -9.31 18.94
C VAL A 216 -25.55 -10.43 19.36
N SER A 217 -25.04 -11.39 20.12
CA SER A 217 -25.85 -12.44 20.74
C SER A 217 -26.10 -12.11 22.21
N THR A 218 -27.38 -12.03 22.60
CA THR A 218 -27.78 -11.80 24.00
C THR A 218 -28.43 -13.07 24.56
N PRO A 219 -28.05 -13.52 25.75
CA PRO A 219 -28.82 -14.59 26.43
C PRO A 219 -30.23 -14.10 26.72
N GLN A 220 -31.22 -15.00 26.57
CA GLN A 220 -32.63 -14.77 26.97
C GLN A 220 -32.78 -14.80 28.47
#